data_4566fde355ca63a409fe362ccf9fe5d5
#
_entry.id   4566fde355ca63a409fe362ccf9fe5d5
#
_cell.length_a   1.000
_cell.length_b   1.000
_cell.length_c   1.000
_cell.angle_alpha   90.00
_cell.angle_beta   90.00
_cell.angle_gamma   90.00
#
_symmetry.space_group_name_H-M   'P 1'
#
loop_
_entity.id
_entity.type
_entity.pdbx_description
1 polymer ?
#
loop_
_entity_poly.entity_id
_entity_poly.type
_entity_poly.pdbx_seq_one_letter_code
_entity_poly.pdbx_strand_id
1 'polypeptide(L)'
;LHSTSRRQRQMCIRDRLLDEYDVPLAKASSNGYYKEMLDVMKTMMSTSLKDNSHLQFAVVTGCLKIAKESIFTGTNNFISDTIISTHLNEYFGFTDQEVKDILKDIGLQEHFKEIKEWYDGYNFGEIDVYCPWDVMNYVRDLRIDPDMKPASYWKNTSDNAIIRSFIDYAGSGIQKKMEKLMAGDTIDQKIEENLTYDYLHSSEENFWSILYLTGYLTRDKEEKESADGKITLKIPNKEIREIFETTVQDWFSDTAKLQDRKHLFDAVWNGDEQTLTQEISRLLRITISYHDYREDFYHAFLAGIFAGAGYSVESNKEHGDCLLYTSPS
;
A
#
# COMPACT_ATOMS: atom_id res chain seq x y z
N LEU A 1 43.10 -19.63 -34.70
CA LEU A 1 41.96 -18.89 -35.28
C LEU A 1 40.59 -19.27 -34.68
N HIS A 2 40.45 -20.47 -34.09
CA HIS A 2 39.17 -20.91 -33.48
C HIS A 2 38.91 -20.37 -32.07
N SER A 3 39.93 -19.89 -31.34
CA SER A 3 39.75 -19.45 -29.95
C SER A 3 39.18 -18.03 -29.84
N THR A 4 39.51 -17.16 -30.80
CA THR A 4 38.99 -15.76 -30.82
C THR A 4 37.50 -15.69 -31.18
N SER A 5 37.06 -16.57 -32.08
CA SER A 5 35.65 -16.64 -32.47
C SER A 5 34.73 -17.09 -31.32
N ARG A 6 35.17 -18.03 -30.48
CA ARG A 6 34.39 -18.43 -29.28
C ARG A 6 34.34 -17.35 -28.22
N ARG A 7 35.44 -16.64 -27.96
CA ARG A 7 35.45 -15.51 -27.01
C ARG A 7 34.60 -14.36 -27.49
N GLN A 8 34.63 -14.02 -28.79
CA GLN A 8 33.77 -13.00 -29.36
C GLN A 8 32.27 -13.36 -29.30
N ARG A 9 31.92 -14.65 -29.55
CA ARG A 9 30.54 -15.10 -29.42
C ARG A 9 30.08 -15.06 -27.95
N GLN A 10 30.89 -15.42 -26.99
CA GLN A 10 30.56 -15.30 -25.57
C GLN A 10 30.41 -13.85 -25.10
N MET A 11 31.17 -12.92 -25.71
CA MET A 11 31.03 -11.48 -25.40
C MET A 11 29.71 -10.85 -25.93
N CYS A 12 29.01 -11.49 -26.87
CA CYS A 12 27.76 -11.03 -27.43
C CYS A 12 26.52 -11.56 -26.70
N ILE A 13 26.67 -12.64 -25.89
CA ILE A 13 25.60 -13.20 -25.09
C ILE A 13 25.49 -12.36 -23.81
N ARG A 14 24.29 -11.90 -23.48
CA ARG A 14 24.01 -11.02 -22.33
C ARG A 14 22.85 -11.56 -21.55
N ASP A 15 22.91 -11.35 -20.24
CA ASP A 15 21.76 -11.42 -19.36
C ASP A 15 20.98 -10.12 -19.44
N ARG A 16 19.67 -10.18 -19.22
CA ARG A 16 18.78 -9.00 -19.15
C ARG A 16 18.06 -8.98 -17.82
N LEU A 17 18.24 -7.86 -17.13
CA LEU A 17 17.54 -7.56 -15.90
C LEU A 17 16.63 -6.34 -16.21
N LEU A 18 15.33 -6.55 -16.11
CA LEU A 18 14.31 -5.53 -16.34
C LEU A 18 13.55 -5.35 -15.02
N ASP A 19 13.84 -4.27 -14.34
CA ASP A 19 13.20 -3.94 -13.09
C ASP A 19 12.02 -3.00 -13.33
N GLU A 20 10.96 -3.14 -12.54
CA GLU A 20 9.76 -2.31 -12.60
C GLU A 20 9.16 -2.16 -14.02
N TYR A 21 9.02 -3.27 -14.74
CA TYR A 21 8.57 -3.26 -16.14
C TYR A 21 7.17 -2.63 -16.34
N ASP A 22 6.36 -2.59 -15.31
CA ASP A 22 4.99 -2.09 -15.31
C ASP A 22 4.86 -0.59 -15.02
N VAL A 23 5.89 0.06 -14.48
CA VAL A 23 5.88 1.51 -14.16
C VAL A 23 5.55 2.40 -15.37
N PRO A 24 6.09 2.18 -16.59
CA PRO A 24 5.69 2.97 -17.76
C PRO A 24 4.20 2.85 -18.06
N LEU A 25 3.60 1.68 -17.83
CA LEU A 25 2.17 1.44 -18.06
C LEU A 25 1.30 2.11 -16.98
N ALA A 26 1.73 2.05 -15.72
CA ALA A 26 1.08 2.76 -14.63
C ALA A 26 0.99 4.27 -14.91
N LYS A 27 2.13 4.89 -15.29
CA LYS A 27 2.19 6.31 -15.66
C LYS A 27 1.36 6.63 -16.89
N ALA A 28 1.34 5.75 -17.89
CA ALA A 28 0.56 5.94 -19.10
C ALA A 28 -0.95 5.85 -18.84
N SER A 29 -1.39 4.95 -17.93
CA SER A 29 -2.79 4.88 -17.51
C SER A 29 -3.24 6.18 -16.83
N SER A 30 -2.45 6.71 -15.91
CA SER A 30 -2.74 7.98 -15.22
C SER A 30 -2.75 9.19 -16.15
N ASN A 31 -2.07 9.13 -17.30
CA ASN A 31 -1.94 10.23 -18.27
C ASN A 31 -2.75 10.03 -19.57
N GLY A 32 -3.54 8.94 -19.67
CA GLY A 32 -4.47 8.72 -20.76
C GLY A 32 -3.87 8.23 -22.09
N TYR A 33 -2.64 7.69 -22.10
CA TYR A 33 -1.99 7.11 -23.29
C TYR A 33 -1.57 5.64 -23.10
N TYR A 34 -2.36 4.89 -22.31
CA TYR A 34 -2.07 3.51 -21.94
C TYR A 34 -1.87 2.59 -23.15
N LYS A 35 -2.74 2.68 -24.17
CA LYS A 35 -2.70 1.80 -25.34
C LYS A 35 -1.42 1.96 -26.16
N GLU A 36 -0.99 3.19 -26.37
CA GLU A 36 0.23 3.51 -27.10
C GLU A 36 1.46 2.98 -26.35
N MET A 37 1.51 3.16 -25.04
CA MET A 37 2.59 2.64 -24.21
C MET A 37 2.60 1.11 -24.19
N LEU A 38 1.43 0.49 -24.15
CA LEU A 38 1.28 -0.97 -24.18
C LEU A 38 1.88 -1.57 -25.45
N ASP A 39 1.68 -0.96 -26.61
CA ASP A 39 2.24 -1.41 -27.88
C ASP A 39 3.76 -1.28 -27.92
N VAL A 40 4.30 -0.21 -27.33
CA VAL A 40 5.75 -0.03 -27.16
C VAL A 40 6.32 -1.11 -26.27
N MET A 41 5.69 -1.37 -25.11
CA MET A 41 6.12 -2.39 -24.15
C MET A 41 6.05 -3.81 -24.75
N LYS A 42 4.99 -4.15 -25.48
CA LYS A 42 4.87 -5.43 -26.21
C LYS A 42 6.03 -5.62 -27.20
N THR A 43 6.30 -4.60 -27.98
CA THR A 43 7.39 -4.65 -28.97
C THR A 43 8.75 -4.80 -28.29
N MET A 44 9.01 -4.03 -27.24
CA MET A 44 10.25 -4.11 -26.46
C MET A 44 10.45 -5.50 -25.84
N MET A 45 9.43 -6.02 -25.16
CA MET A 45 9.49 -7.34 -24.50
C MET A 45 9.68 -8.46 -25.52
N SER A 46 8.92 -8.46 -26.63
CA SER A 46 9.04 -9.45 -27.69
C SER A 46 10.44 -9.43 -28.31
N THR A 47 10.95 -8.27 -28.68
CA THR A 47 12.28 -8.13 -29.30
C THR A 47 13.41 -8.48 -28.33
N SER A 48 13.22 -8.18 -27.06
CA SER A 48 14.25 -8.38 -26.05
C SER A 48 14.35 -9.82 -25.57
N LEU A 49 13.21 -10.49 -25.45
CA LEU A 49 13.12 -11.79 -24.74
C LEU A 49 12.84 -12.96 -25.67
N LYS A 50 12.12 -12.74 -26.81
CA LYS A 50 11.76 -13.81 -27.72
C LYS A 50 12.79 -13.96 -28.83
N ASP A 51 13.11 -15.21 -29.17
CA ASP A 51 13.97 -15.61 -30.30
C ASP A 51 15.29 -14.82 -30.43
N ASN A 52 15.82 -14.36 -29.27
CA ASN A 52 17.02 -13.56 -29.22
C ASN A 52 18.25 -14.42 -28.97
N SER A 53 19.02 -14.66 -30.04
CA SER A 53 20.25 -15.50 -29.98
C SER A 53 21.35 -14.92 -29.06
N HIS A 54 21.22 -13.68 -28.62
CA HIS A 54 22.16 -12.99 -27.72
C HIS A 54 21.70 -13.00 -26.26
N LEU A 55 20.52 -13.54 -25.98
CA LEU A 55 19.99 -13.66 -24.64
C LEU A 55 20.46 -14.97 -23.99
N GLN A 56 21.13 -14.88 -22.84
CA GLN A 56 21.47 -16.04 -22.02
C GLN A 56 20.32 -16.38 -21.08
N PHE A 57 19.93 -15.41 -20.29
CA PHE A 57 18.73 -15.48 -19.45
C PHE A 57 18.18 -14.07 -19.17
N ALA A 58 16.96 -14.00 -18.67
CA ALA A 58 16.36 -12.73 -18.27
C ALA A 58 15.59 -12.87 -16.96
N VAL A 59 15.63 -11.80 -16.15
CA VAL A 59 14.74 -11.59 -15.01
C VAL A 59 13.96 -10.32 -15.27
N VAL A 60 12.64 -10.39 -15.06
CA VAL A 60 11.73 -9.27 -15.22
C VAL A 60 10.96 -9.12 -13.91
N THR A 61 11.02 -7.96 -13.29
CA THR A 61 10.28 -7.66 -12.06
C THR A 61 9.25 -6.56 -12.27
N GLY A 62 8.21 -6.53 -11.45
CA GLY A 62 7.17 -5.50 -11.45
C GLY A 62 6.16 -5.74 -10.33
N CYS A 63 5.36 -4.72 -10.01
CA CYS A 63 4.32 -4.81 -9.00
C CYS A 63 3.11 -5.63 -9.45
N LEU A 64 2.71 -5.50 -10.71
CA LEU A 64 1.54 -6.17 -11.25
C LEU A 64 1.91 -7.12 -12.39
N LYS A 65 1.27 -8.30 -12.38
CA LYS A 65 1.36 -9.23 -13.49
C LYS A 65 0.39 -8.83 -14.60
N ILE A 66 0.85 -8.05 -15.56
CA ILE A 66 0.03 -7.55 -16.67
C ILE A 66 -0.13 -8.65 -17.74
N ALA A 67 -0.76 -9.76 -17.34
CA ALA A 67 -0.91 -10.94 -18.23
C ALA A 67 -2.07 -10.82 -19.22
N LYS A 68 -3.17 -10.18 -18.84
CA LYS A 68 -4.37 -10.03 -19.70
C LYS A 68 -4.12 -9.20 -20.96
N GLU A 69 -3.16 -8.27 -20.90
CA GLU A 69 -2.84 -7.38 -22.01
C GLU A 69 -1.89 -7.99 -23.05
N SER A 70 -1.60 -9.27 -22.93
CA SER A 70 -0.77 -9.99 -23.93
C SER A 70 0.65 -9.42 -24.09
N ILE A 71 1.21 -8.71 -23.10
CA ILE A 71 2.60 -8.24 -23.13
C ILE A 71 3.54 -9.43 -23.33
N PHE A 72 3.20 -10.57 -22.77
CA PHE A 72 3.97 -11.80 -22.84
C PHE A 72 3.44 -12.83 -23.84
N THR A 73 2.40 -12.54 -24.64
CA THR A 73 1.81 -13.51 -25.61
C THR A 73 2.78 -13.97 -26.69
N GLY A 74 3.95 -13.47 -26.73
CA GLY A 74 4.96 -13.97 -27.64
C GLY A 74 6.09 -14.69 -26.95
N THR A 75 6.13 -14.73 -25.63
CA THR A 75 7.20 -15.29 -24.81
C THR A 75 6.62 -16.40 -23.94
N ASN A 76 6.59 -17.62 -24.46
CA ASN A 76 6.05 -18.80 -23.77
C ASN A 76 7.10 -19.58 -22.97
N ASN A 77 8.28 -19.02 -22.77
CA ASN A 77 9.43 -19.68 -22.18
C ASN A 77 9.93 -19.01 -20.88
N PHE A 78 9.04 -18.38 -20.11
CA PHE A 78 9.39 -17.90 -18.79
C PHE A 78 8.42 -18.38 -17.70
N ILE A 79 8.93 -18.47 -16.49
CA ILE A 79 8.18 -18.76 -15.27
C ILE A 79 7.75 -17.42 -14.69
N SER A 80 6.49 -17.32 -14.23
CA SER A 80 5.99 -16.13 -13.58
C SER A 80 5.60 -16.47 -12.15
N ASP A 81 6.33 -15.91 -11.20
CA ASP A 81 6.04 -16.00 -9.78
C ASP A 81 5.36 -14.72 -9.29
N THR A 82 4.50 -14.87 -8.28
CA THR A 82 3.83 -13.79 -7.59
C THR A 82 4.02 -13.94 -6.07
N ILE A 83 3.53 -13.01 -5.28
CA ILE A 83 3.59 -13.10 -3.81
C ILE A 83 2.90 -14.37 -3.25
N ILE A 84 2.04 -15.02 -4.04
CA ILE A 84 1.37 -16.27 -3.66
C ILE A 84 2.26 -17.49 -3.90
N SER A 85 3.25 -17.37 -4.79
CA SER A 85 4.15 -18.46 -5.15
C SER A 85 5.08 -18.82 -4.00
N THR A 86 5.38 -20.11 -3.87
CA THR A 86 6.37 -20.61 -2.89
C THR A 86 7.80 -20.65 -3.44
N HIS A 87 7.94 -20.51 -4.76
CA HIS A 87 9.23 -20.50 -5.43
C HIS A 87 9.91 -19.14 -5.20
N LEU A 88 11.15 -19.15 -4.71
CA LEU A 88 11.99 -17.97 -4.43
C LEU A 88 11.38 -16.96 -3.44
N ASN A 89 10.35 -17.32 -2.68
CA ASN A 89 9.63 -16.44 -1.80
C ASN A 89 10.48 -15.81 -0.68
N GLU A 90 11.57 -16.47 -0.26
CA GLU A 90 12.51 -16.00 0.78
C GLU A 90 13.51 -14.93 0.29
N TYR A 91 13.58 -14.68 -1.03
CA TYR A 91 14.59 -13.77 -1.61
C TYR A 91 14.09 -12.35 -1.87
N PHE A 92 12.82 -12.08 -1.68
CA PHE A 92 12.21 -10.77 -1.97
C PHE A 92 11.94 -9.91 -0.74
N GLY A 93 12.47 -10.31 0.42
CA GLY A 93 12.42 -9.59 1.68
C GLY A 93 13.45 -10.14 2.64
N PHE A 94 13.57 -9.56 3.83
CA PHE A 94 14.38 -10.16 4.88
C PHE A 94 13.56 -11.16 5.68
N THR A 95 14.19 -12.27 6.02
CA THR A 95 13.66 -13.26 6.94
C THR A 95 13.91 -12.86 8.40
N ASP A 96 13.18 -13.46 9.35
CA ASP A 96 13.42 -13.28 10.79
C ASP A 96 14.90 -13.50 11.18
N GLN A 97 15.56 -14.50 10.54
CA GLN A 97 16.94 -14.82 10.84
C GLN A 97 17.90 -13.75 10.34
N GLU A 98 17.70 -13.25 9.13
CA GLU A 98 18.53 -12.18 8.56
C GLU A 98 18.43 -10.89 9.36
N VAL A 99 17.22 -10.50 9.80
CA VAL A 99 17.02 -9.33 10.65
C VAL A 99 17.74 -9.51 12.00
N LYS A 100 17.66 -10.70 12.62
CA LYS A 100 18.39 -11.01 13.85
C LYS A 100 19.89 -10.94 13.66
N ASP A 101 20.40 -11.44 12.56
CA ASP A 101 21.84 -11.42 12.25
C ASP A 101 22.34 -9.98 12.00
N ILE A 102 21.59 -9.16 11.25
CA ILE A 102 21.86 -7.71 11.08
C ILE A 102 21.94 -7.01 12.42
N LEU A 103 20.95 -7.20 13.30
CA LEU A 103 20.92 -6.55 14.61
C LEU A 103 22.05 -7.04 15.52
N LYS A 104 22.39 -8.31 15.45
CA LYS A 104 23.52 -8.89 16.20
C LYS A 104 24.86 -8.28 15.79
N ASP A 105 25.08 -8.11 14.50
CA ASP A 105 26.33 -7.57 13.95
C ASP A 105 26.57 -6.11 14.38
N ILE A 106 25.50 -5.38 14.67
CA ILE A 106 25.57 -3.97 15.12
C ILE A 106 25.32 -3.80 16.62
N GLY A 107 25.02 -4.87 17.36
CA GLY A 107 24.83 -4.84 18.81
C GLY A 107 23.51 -4.23 19.28
N LEU A 108 22.44 -4.29 18.47
CA LEU A 108 21.12 -3.70 18.72
C LEU A 108 19.99 -4.75 18.73
N GLN A 109 20.24 -5.94 19.31
CA GLN A 109 19.30 -7.07 19.32
C GLN A 109 18.00 -6.78 20.07
N GLU A 110 18.01 -5.87 21.02
CA GLU A 110 16.84 -5.41 21.79
C GLU A 110 15.73 -4.82 20.92
N HIS A 111 16.08 -4.24 19.77
CA HIS A 111 15.12 -3.64 18.82
C HIS A 111 14.39 -4.65 17.93
N PHE A 112 14.73 -5.95 18.00
CA PHE A 112 14.13 -6.96 17.14
C PHE A 112 12.59 -7.00 17.23
N LYS A 113 12.03 -6.91 18.45
CA LYS A 113 10.58 -6.94 18.65
C LYS A 113 9.90 -5.73 17.99
N GLU A 114 10.52 -4.57 18.12
CA GLU A 114 10.02 -3.31 17.57
C GLU A 114 10.05 -3.33 16.03
N ILE A 115 11.17 -3.80 15.44
CA ILE A 115 11.28 -4.00 13.99
C ILE A 115 10.24 -4.99 13.48
N LYS A 116 9.99 -6.07 14.22
CA LYS A 116 8.99 -7.06 13.87
C LYS A 116 7.57 -6.46 13.84
N GLU A 117 7.21 -5.68 14.83
CA GLU A 117 5.88 -5.05 14.89
C GLU A 117 5.66 -4.01 13.78
N TRP A 118 6.72 -3.35 13.34
CA TRP A 118 6.62 -2.24 12.39
C TRP A 118 6.80 -2.65 10.94
N TYR A 119 7.67 -3.62 10.63
CA TYR A 119 8.14 -3.86 9.26
C TYR A 119 8.03 -5.31 8.79
N ASP A 120 7.54 -6.23 9.64
CA ASP A 120 7.26 -7.62 9.30
C ASP A 120 5.84 -7.79 8.74
N GLY A 121 5.49 -9.03 8.41
CA GLY A 121 4.12 -9.47 8.17
C GLY A 121 3.72 -9.51 6.69
N TYR A 122 4.63 -9.29 5.76
CA TYR A 122 4.36 -9.51 4.35
C TYR A 122 4.43 -11.01 4.04
N ASN A 123 3.28 -11.63 3.79
CA ASN A 123 3.22 -13.05 3.51
C ASN A 123 3.52 -13.35 2.04
N PHE A 124 4.64 -14.01 1.77
CA PHE A 124 5.04 -14.49 0.46
C PHE A 124 4.99 -16.02 0.44
N GLY A 125 3.98 -16.57 -0.24
CA GLY A 125 3.72 -18.01 -0.22
C GLY A 125 3.50 -18.53 1.21
N GLU A 126 4.48 -19.27 1.75
CA GLU A 126 4.40 -19.89 3.08
C GLU A 126 5.17 -19.13 4.17
N ILE A 127 5.95 -18.10 3.82
CA ILE A 127 6.79 -17.36 4.76
C ILE A 127 6.37 -15.91 4.92
N ASP A 128 6.69 -15.32 6.07
CA ASP A 128 6.61 -13.88 6.29
C ASP A 128 7.99 -13.27 6.10
N VAL A 129 8.01 -12.12 5.47
CA VAL A 129 9.23 -11.35 5.20
C VAL A 129 9.04 -9.91 5.64
N TYR A 130 10.18 -9.26 5.94
CA TYR A 130 10.26 -7.85 6.25
C TYR A 130 10.55 -7.05 4.97
N CYS A 131 10.06 -5.82 4.91
CA CYS A 131 10.49 -4.89 3.88
C CYS A 131 11.96 -4.47 4.12
N PRO A 132 12.90 -4.80 3.21
CA PRO A 132 14.31 -4.50 3.43
C PRO A 132 14.61 -3.00 3.53
N TRP A 133 13.87 -2.17 2.77
CA TRP A 133 14.01 -0.72 2.80
C TRP A 133 13.78 -0.16 4.20
N ASP A 134 12.69 -0.57 4.85
CA ASP A 134 12.28 -0.04 6.14
C ASP A 134 13.22 -0.50 7.24
N VAL A 135 13.56 -1.80 7.26
CA VAL A 135 14.52 -2.37 8.20
C VAL A 135 15.86 -1.64 8.12
N MET A 136 16.40 -1.45 6.90
CA MET A 136 17.71 -0.82 6.73
C MET A 136 17.72 0.67 7.07
N ASN A 137 16.63 1.38 6.80
CA ASN A 137 16.50 2.79 7.19
C ASN A 137 16.42 2.92 8.72
N TYR A 138 15.61 2.08 9.38
CA TYR A 138 15.53 2.12 10.84
C TYR A 138 16.84 1.71 11.52
N VAL A 139 17.50 0.67 11.01
CA VAL A 139 18.84 0.27 11.46
C VAL A 139 19.86 1.39 11.30
N ARG A 140 19.83 2.13 10.19
CA ARG A 140 20.66 3.32 9.98
C ARG A 140 20.41 4.39 11.06
N ASP A 141 19.15 4.66 11.34
CA ASP A 141 18.75 5.70 12.29
C ASP A 141 19.09 5.28 13.73
N LEU A 142 18.90 4.03 14.11
CA LEU A 142 19.34 3.46 15.40
C LEU A 142 20.87 3.54 15.62
N ARG A 143 21.65 3.44 14.56
CA ARG A 143 23.12 3.62 14.66
C ARG A 143 23.52 5.08 14.96
N ILE A 144 22.66 6.04 14.64
CA ILE A 144 22.87 7.46 14.93
C ILE A 144 22.34 7.79 16.33
N ASP A 145 21.16 7.31 16.64
CA ASP A 145 20.48 7.48 17.92
C ASP A 145 19.82 6.14 18.34
N PRO A 146 20.41 5.43 19.32
CA PRO A 146 19.87 4.15 19.80
C PRO A 146 18.47 4.24 20.43
N ASP A 147 18.04 5.42 20.84
CA ASP A 147 16.70 5.65 21.40
C ASP A 147 15.65 6.05 20.33
N MET A 148 16.06 6.07 19.05
CA MET A 148 15.17 6.43 17.93
C MET A 148 13.95 5.52 17.87
N LYS A 149 12.77 6.12 17.65
CA LYS A 149 11.54 5.38 17.47
C LYS A 149 11.36 4.98 16.00
N PRO A 150 10.73 3.82 15.72
CA PRO A 150 10.36 3.45 14.37
C PRO A 150 9.50 4.53 13.70
N ALA A 151 9.66 4.66 12.41
CA ALA A 151 8.92 5.61 11.59
C ALA A 151 8.47 4.94 10.28
N SER A 152 7.52 5.56 9.62
CA SER A 152 7.03 5.11 8.32
C SER A 152 7.99 5.57 7.22
N TYR A 153 8.92 4.71 6.80
CA TYR A 153 9.90 5.01 5.75
C TYR A 153 9.33 4.82 4.35
N TRP A 154 8.38 3.91 4.20
CA TRP A 154 7.75 3.63 2.91
C TRP A 154 6.78 4.72 2.47
N LYS A 155 6.15 5.42 3.41
CA LYS A 155 5.23 6.54 3.15
C LYS A 155 5.79 7.59 2.20
N ASN A 156 7.10 7.86 2.28
CA ASN A 156 7.76 8.89 1.48
C ASN A 156 8.33 8.38 0.14
N THR A 157 8.31 7.08 -0.10
CA THR A 157 8.89 6.45 -1.30
C THR A 157 7.83 5.94 -2.25
N SER A 158 6.65 5.59 -1.77
CA SER A 158 5.53 5.13 -2.59
C SER A 158 4.55 6.26 -2.89
N ASP A 159 4.03 6.26 -4.12
CA ASP A 159 2.89 7.10 -4.47
C ASP A 159 1.61 6.47 -3.91
N ASN A 160 1.22 6.89 -2.70
CA ASN A 160 -0.01 6.42 -2.03
C ASN A 160 -1.30 6.85 -2.79
N ALA A 161 -1.14 7.42 -3.99
CA ALA A 161 -2.22 7.77 -4.90
C ALA A 161 -3.15 6.57 -5.21
N ILE A 162 -2.63 5.34 -5.15
CA ILE A 162 -3.46 4.14 -5.30
C ILE A 162 -4.55 4.11 -4.23
N ILE A 163 -4.21 4.16 -2.93
CA ILE A 163 -5.22 4.14 -1.86
C ILE A 163 -6.20 5.32 -2.04
N ARG A 164 -5.67 6.51 -2.29
CA ARG A 164 -6.47 7.73 -2.45
C ARG A 164 -7.44 7.65 -3.63
N SER A 165 -6.98 7.19 -4.79
CA SER A 165 -7.83 7.06 -5.99
C SER A 165 -9.00 6.11 -5.81
N PHE A 166 -8.88 5.16 -4.89
CA PHE A 166 -9.92 4.19 -4.59
C PHE A 166 -10.90 4.65 -3.51
N ILE A 167 -10.45 5.44 -2.55
CA ILE A 167 -11.36 6.06 -1.56
C ILE A 167 -12.39 6.93 -2.27
N ASP A 168 -11.99 7.65 -3.32
CA ASP A 168 -12.89 8.48 -4.14
C ASP A 168 -13.95 7.64 -4.90
N TYR A 169 -13.65 6.38 -5.21
CA TYR A 169 -14.55 5.42 -5.87
C TYR A 169 -15.29 4.51 -4.89
N ALA A 170 -15.00 4.58 -3.58
CA ALA A 170 -15.47 3.64 -2.59
C ALA A 170 -17.00 3.69 -2.41
N GLY A 171 -17.69 2.66 -2.85
CA GLY A 171 -19.06 2.37 -2.43
C GLY A 171 -19.11 1.96 -0.95
N SER A 172 -20.32 1.95 -0.37
CA SER A 172 -20.53 1.60 1.05
C SER A 172 -19.98 0.23 1.49
N GLY A 173 -19.77 -0.69 0.55
CA GLY A 173 -19.18 -2.01 0.81
C GLY A 173 -17.68 -1.93 1.12
N ILE A 174 -16.94 -1.16 0.33
CA ILE A 174 -15.49 -0.95 0.52
C ILE A 174 -15.23 -0.22 1.84
N GLN A 175 -16.02 0.82 2.14
CA GLN A 175 -15.88 1.58 3.38
C GLN A 175 -15.98 0.68 4.62
N LYS A 176 -17.02 -0.17 4.71
CA LYS A 176 -17.20 -1.09 5.84
C LYS A 176 -16.05 -2.07 6.03
N LYS A 177 -15.48 -2.57 4.93
CA LYS A 177 -14.34 -3.49 4.99
C LYS A 177 -13.06 -2.76 5.39
N MET A 178 -12.88 -1.52 4.91
CA MET A 178 -11.76 -0.69 5.31
C MET A 178 -11.81 -0.38 6.82
N GLU A 179 -12.99 -0.04 7.35
CA GLU A 179 -13.22 0.16 8.78
C GLU A 179 -12.83 -1.07 9.61
N LYS A 180 -13.22 -2.28 9.17
CA LYS A 180 -12.81 -3.52 9.82
C LYS A 180 -11.28 -3.68 9.85
N LEU A 181 -10.62 -3.48 8.71
CA LEU A 181 -9.16 -3.57 8.63
C LEU A 181 -8.47 -2.55 9.55
N MET A 182 -8.99 -1.32 9.60
CA MET A 182 -8.47 -0.28 10.49
C MET A 182 -8.71 -0.61 11.98
N ALA A 183 -9.82 -1.29 12.30
CA ALA A 183 -10.08 -1.81 13.65
C ALA A 183 -9.13 -2.96 14.06
N GLY A 184 -8.38 -3.52 13.11
CA GLY A 184 -7.49 -4.67 13.32
C GLY A 184 -8.14 -6.01 13.02
N ASP A 185 -9.35 -5.98 12.45
CA ASP A 185 -10.07 -7.17 11.99
C ASP A 185 -9.58 -7.60 10.60
N THR A 186 -10.09 -8.74 10.15
CA THR A 186 -9.81 -9.32 8.83
C THR A 186 -10.99 -9.20 7.89
N ILE A 187 -10.73 -9.33 6.59
CA ILE A 187 -11.76 -9.40 5.55
C ILE A 187 -11.50 -10.57 4.60
N ASP A 188 -12.56 -11.22 4.12
CA ASP A 188 -12.46 -12.29 3.13
C ASP A 188 -12.64 -11.74 1.73
N GLN A 189 -11.66 -11.99 0.84
CA GLN A 189 -11.67 -11.49 -0.52
C GLN A 189 -11.20 -12.54 -1.51
N LYS A 190 -11.80 -12.52 -2.70
CA LYS A 190 -11.27 -13.24 -3.85
C LYS A 190 -10.19 -12.38 -4.51
N ILE A 191 -9.06 -12.99 -4.81
CA ILE A 191 -7.92 -12.30 -5.41
C ILE A 191 -7.81 -12.63 -6.91
N GLU A 192 -7.74 -11.58 -7.70
CA GLU A 192 -7.46 -11.67 -9.13
C GLU A 192 -5.97 -11.30 -9.35
N GLU A 193 -5.14 -12.28 -9.69
CA GLU A 193 -3.69 -12.06 -9.91
C GLU A 193 -3.37 -11.39 -11.24
N ASN A 194 -4.29 -11.51 -12.22
CA ASN A 194 -4.07 -11.02 -13.58
C ASN A 194 -4.76 -9.67 -13.78
N LEU A 195 -4.32 -8.66 -13.04
CA LEU A 195 -4.84 -7.30 -13.13
C LEU A 195 -4.13 -6.50 -14.22
N THR A 196 -4.85 -5.52 -14.77
CA THR A 196 -4.28 -4.51 -15.66
C THR A 196 -4.63 -3.12 -15.14
N TYR A 197 -3.81 -2.13 -15.44
CA TYR A 197 -4.03 -0.75 -14.97
C TYR A 197 -5.36 -0.16 -15.47
N ASP A 198 -5.84 -0.53 -16.66
CA ASP A 198 -7.12 -0.07 -17.19
C ASP A 198 -8.35 -0.60 -16.44
N TYR A 199 -8.22 -1.72 -15.73
CA TYR A 199 -9.32 -2.36 -15.03
C TYR A 199 -9.24 -2.20 -13.50
N LEU A 200 -8.30 -1.40 -13.00
CA LEU A 200 -8.12 -1.20 -11.58
C LEU A 200 -9.41 -0.74 -10.88
N HIS A 201 -10.14 0.18 -11.50
CA HIS A 201 -11.37 0.76 -10.94
C HIS A 201 -12.64 0.04 -11.37
N SER A 202 -12.56 -1.13 -12.03
CA SER A 202 -13.73 -1.78 -12.63
C SER A 202 -14.54 -2.61 -11.65
N SER A 203 -13.97 -3.03 -10.52
CA SER A 203 -14.69 -3.81 -9.50
C SER A 203 -14.07 -3.67 -8.11
N GLU A 204 -14.87 -3.98 -7.07
CA GLU A 204 -14.42 -4.07 -5.69
C GLU A 204 -13.35 -5.17 -5.51
N GLU A 205 -13.48 -6.30 -6.22
CA GLU A 205 -12.51 -7.40 -6.16
C GLU A 205 -11.13 -6.97 -6.66
N ASN A 206 -11.07 -6.18 -7.72
CA ASN A 206 -9.82 -5.64 -8.25
C ASN A 206 -9.14 -4.70 -7.25
N PHE A 207 -9.92 -3.88 -6.55
CA PHE A 207 -9.40 -3.02 -5.49
C PHE A 207 -8.66 -3.80 -4.40
N TRP A 208 -9.31 -4.82 -3.83
CA TRP A 208 -8.71 -5.63 -2.77
C TRP A 208 -7.50 -6.43 -3.29
N SER A 209 -7.59 -6.91 -4.53
CA SER A 209 -6.49 -7.61 -5.18
C SER A 209 -5.25 -6.74 -5.33
N ILE A 210 -5.41 -5.48 -5.74
CA ILE A 210 -4.28 -4.54 -5.83
C ILE A 210 -3.68 -4.28 -4.47
N LEU A 211 -4.47 -3.95 -3.45
CA LEU A 211 -3.93 -3.70 -2.12
C LEU A 211 -3.14 -4.90 -1.60
N TYR A 212 -3.58 -6.11 -1.92
CA TYR A 212 -2.84 -7.32 -1.57
C TYR A 212 -1.56 -7.49 -2.39
N LEU A 213 -1.62 -7.38 -3.71
CA LEU A 213 -0.47 -7.59 -4.60
C LEU A 213 0.61 -6.51 -4.45
N THR A 214 0.25 -5.32 -3.98
CA THR A 214 1.18 -4.21 -3.75
C THR A 214 1.65 -4.08 -2.29
N GLY A 215 1.25 -4.99 -1.41
CA GLY A 215 1.74 -5.07 -0.03
C GLY A 215 1.00 -4.18 0.99
N TYR A 216 -0.07 -3.48 0.60
CA TYR A 216 -0.91 -2.79 1.58
C TYR A 216 -1.74 -3.72 2.44
N LEU A 217 -2.05 -4.91 1.94
CA LEU A 217 -2.67 -5.99 2.68
C LEU A 217 -1.82 -7.26 2.59
N THR A 218 -1.99 -8.14 3.55
CA THR A 218 -1.34 -9.44 3.58
C THR A 218 -2.35 -10.54 3.90
N ARG A 219 -2.00 -11.78 3.56
CA ARG A 219 -2.80 -12.96 3.91
C ARG A 219 -2.69 -13.26 5.41
N ASP A 220 -3.81 -13.54 6.05
CA ASP A 220 -3.80 -14.14 7.38
C ASP A 220 -3.64 -15.66 7.29
N LYS A 221 -2.51 -16.17 7.80
CA LYS A 221 -2.19 -17.61 7.77
C LYS A 221 -2.97 -18.44 8.79
N GLU A 222 -3.49 -17.80 9.84
CA GLU A 222 -4.24 -18.50 10.88
C GLU A 222 -5.61 -18.96 10.36
N GLU A 223 -6.11 -18.31 9.33
CA GLU A 223 -7.38 -18.63 8.69
C GLU A 223 -7.16 -19.50 7.44
N LYS A 224 -7.94 -20.57 7.34
CA LYS A 224 -7.91 -21.46 6.17
C LYS A 224 -8.64 -20.79 4.99
N GLU A 225 -8.17 -21.07 3.79
CA GLU A 225 -8.89 -20.68 2.59
C GLU A 225 -10.35 -21.12 2.66
N SER A 226 -11.24 -20.18 2.39
CA SER A 226 -12.66 -20.44 2.30
C SER A 226 -12.93 -21.42 1.14
N ALA A 227 -13.97 -22.26 1.28
CA ALA A 227 -14.45 -23.15 0.20
C ALA A 227 -14.77 -22.41 -1.10
N ASP A 228 -15.01 -21.10 -1.02
CA ASP A 228 -15.30 -20.21 -2.15
C ASP A 228 -14.05 -19.67 -2.87
N GLY A 229 -12.84 -20.10 -2.46
CA GLY A 229 -11.57 -19.60 -3.00
C GLY A 229 -11.26 -18.15 -2.59
N LYS A 230 -11.82 -17.69 -1.48
CA LYS A 230 -11.45 -16.41 -0.85
C LYS A 230 -10.31 -16.62 0.13
N ILE A 231 -9.44 -15.63 0.21
CA ILE A 231 -8.40 -15.56 1.22
C ILE A 231 -8.75 -14.48 2.25
N THR A 232 -8.33 -14.70 3.47
CA THR A 232 -8.49 -13.75 4.57
C THR A 232 -7.33 -12.77 4.55
N LEU A 233 -7.66 -11.47 4.47
CA LEU A 233 -6.70 -10.37 4.39
C LEU A 233 -6.70 -9.54 5.66
N LYS A 234 -5.52 -9.03 6.00
CA LYS A 234 -5.28 -8.08 7.10
C LYS A 234 -4.23 -7.03 6.74
N ILE A 235 -4.14 -5.97 7.52
CA ILE A 235 -3.03 -5.02 7.45
C ILE A 235 -1.78 -5.70 8.02
N PRO A 236 -0.62 -5.70 7.29
CA PRO A 236 0.55 -6.48 7.68
C PRO A 236 1.19 -6.02 8.99
N ASN A 237 1.33 -4.71 9.20
CA ASN A 237 2.14 -4.15 10.28
C ASN A 237 1.72 -2.73 10.67
N LYS A 238 2.45 -2.15 11.63
CA LYS A 238 2.16 -0.80 12.15
C LYS A 238 2.45 0.30 11.14
N GLU A 239 3.47 0.15 10.31
CA GLU A 239 3.80 1.13 9.26
C GLU A 239 2.66 1.29 8.27
N ILE A 240 2.18 0.18 7.72
CA ILE A 240 1.07 0.20 6.77
C ILE A 240 -0.22 0.72 7.41
N ARG A 241 -0.45 0.38 8.68
CA ARG A 241 -1.57 0.96 9.43
C ARG A 241 -1.50 2.48 9.51
N GLU A 242 -0.33 3.03 9.84
CA GLU A 242 -0.12 4.49 9.87
C GLU A 242 -0.32 5.15 8.50
N ILE A 243 0.09 4.46 7.42
CA ILE A 243 -0.15 4.93 6.05
C ILE A 243 -1.64 5.00 5.74
N PHE A 244 -2.42 3.97 6.09
CA PHE A 244 -3.87 4.00 5.92
C PHE A 244 -4.51 5.12 6.74
N GLU A 245 -4.17 5.24 8.02
CA GLU A 245 -4.68 6.27 8.93
C GLU A 245 -4.43 7.67 8.36
N THR A 246 -3.21 7.94 7.93
CA THR A 246 -2.84 9.24 7.36
C THR A 246 -3.57 9.51 6.04
N THR A 247 -3.63 8.51 5.15
CA THR A 247 -4.28 8.67 3.84
C THR A 247 -5.77 8.94 3.98
N VAL A 248 -6.43 8.24 4.91
CA VAL A 248 -7.84 8.48 5.25
C VAL A 248 -8.04 9.87 5.84
N GLN A 249 -7.17 10.31 6.76
CA GLN A 249 -7.20 11.67 7.33
C GLN A 249 -7.02 12.74 6.26
N ASP A 250 -6.09 12.57 5.35
CA ASP A 250 -5.84 13.51 4.24
C ASP A 250 -7.05 13.59 3.31
N TRP A 251 -7.65 12.43 2.97
CA TRP A 251 -8.86 12.39 2.16
C TRP A 251 -10.04 13.11 2.84
N PHE A 252 -10.24 12.89 4.15
CA PHE A 252 -11.25 13.61 4.91
C PHE A 252 -11.01 15.12 4.90
N SER A 253 -9.76 15.53 5.13
CA SER A 253 -9.38 16.93 5.12
C SER A 253 -9.69 17.59 3.76
N ASP A 254 -9.36 16.91 2.65
CA ASP A 254 -9.59 17.43 1.32
C ASP A 254 -11.08 17.44 0.94
N THR A 255 -11.82 16.38 1.23
CA THR A 255 -13.27 16.31 1.03
C THR A 255 -13.97 17.39 1.86
N ALA A 256 -13.50 17.59 3.08
CA ALA A 256 -13.99 18.63 3.95
C ALA A 256 -13.67 20.05 3.42
N LYS A 257 -12.58 20.30 2.70
CA LYS A 257 -12.26 21.59 2.07
C LYS A 257 -13.10 21.89 0.83
N LEU A 258 -13.55 20.87 0.11
CA LEU A 258 -14.29 21.02 -1.16
C LEU A 258 -15.78 21.32 -0.97
N GLN A 259 -16.33 21.10 0.23
CA GLN A 259 -17.75 21.36 0.50
C GLN A 259 -18.01 22.76 1.05
N ASP A 260 -19.12 23.38 0.63
CA ASP A 260 -19.59 24.64 1.23
C ASP A 260 -20.04 24.38 2.68
N ARG A 261 -19.21 24.85 3.61
CA ARG A 261 -19.39 24.67 5.07
C ARG A 261 -20.03 25.87 5.74
N LYS A 262 -20.46 26.83 4.97
CA LYS A 262 -21.04 28.07 5.54
C LYS A 262 -22.14 27.76 6.52
N HIS A 263 -23.06 26.86 6.15
CA HIS A 263 -24.16 26.46 7.03
C HIS A 263 -23.67 25.75 8.30
N LEU A 264 -22.64 24.94 8.24
CA LEU A 264 -22.06 24.29 9.40
C LEU A 264 -21.45 25.32 10.37
N PHE A 265 -20.62 26.24 9.86
CA PHE A 265 -20.00 27.24 10.71
C PHE A 265 -20.98 28.28 11.21
N ASP A 266 -21.98 28.70 10.41
CA ASP A 266 -23.05 29.55 10.86
C ASP A 266 -23.84 28.90 12.02
N ALA A 267 -24.08 27.57 11.95
CA ALA A 267 -24.73 26.84 13.06
C ALA A 267 -23.85 26.79 14.32
N VAL A 268 -22.52 26.55 14.17
CA VAL A 268 -21.57 26.59 15.30
C VAL A 268 -21.61 27.97 16.00
N TRP A 269 -21.47 29.04 15.23
CA TRP A 269 -21.41 30.41 15.80
C TRP A 269 -22.70 30.91 16.34
N ASN A 270 -23.85 30.45 15.83
CA ASN A 270 -25.17 30.80 16.32
C ASN A 270 -25.69 29.88 17.43
N GLY A 271 -24.91 28.81 17.78
CA GLY A 271 -25.36 27.83 18.78
C GLY A 271 -26.58 27.02 18.32
N ASP A 272 -26.77 26.85 17.00
CA ASP A 272 -27.88 26.06 16.44
C ASP A 272 -27.53 24.58 16.44
N GLU A 273 -27.87 23.93 17.55
CA GLU A 273 -27.56 22.51 17.80
C GLU A 273 -28.24 21.57 16.76
N GLN A 274 -29.44 21.92 16.29
CA GLN A 274 -30.17 21.10 15.33
C GLN A 274 -29.49 21.12 13.95
N THR A 275 -29.20 22.30 13.44
CA THR A 275 -28.49 22.47 12.15
C THR A 275 -27.09 21.88 12.23
N LEU A 276 -26.37 22.09 13.34
CA LEU A 276 -25.06 21.52 13.57
C LEU A 276 -25.08 19.98 13.52
N THR A 277 -26.02 19.35 14.22
CA THR A 277 -26.20 17.91 14.23
C THR A 277 -26.53 17.37 12.84
N GLN A 278 -27.40 18.08 12.09
CA GLN A 278 -27.77 17.67 10.73
C GLN A 278 -26.58 17.76 9.76
N GLU A 279 -25.82 18.87 9.79
CA GLU A 279 -24.68 19.07 8.90
C GLU A 279 -23.54 18.13 9.22
N ILE A 280 -23.21 17.92 10.50
CA ILE A 280 -22.20 16.91 10.91
C ILE A 280 -22.66 15.51 10.50
N SER A 281 -23.93 15.16 10.76
CA SER A 281 -24.45 13.85 10.36
C SER A 281 -24.46 13.66 8.84
N ARG A 282 -24.74 14.71 8.06
CA ARG A 282 -24.67 14.69 6.61
C ARG A 282 -23.25 14.45 6.13
N LEU A 283 -22.28 15.17 6.69
CA LEU A 283 -20.87 15.04 6.35
C LEU A 283 -20.35 13.64 6.74
N LEU A 284 -20.68 13.16 7.94
CA LEU A 284 -20.31 11.82 8.38
C LEU A 284 -20.92 10.73 7.50
N ARG A 285 -22.17 10.85 7.04
CA ARG A 285 -22.80 9.89 6.12
C ARG A 285 -22.12 9.81 4.75
N ILE A 286 -21.55 10.90 4.31
CA ILE A 286 -20.81 10.97 3.03
C ILE A 286 -19.40 10.43 3.19
N THR A 287 -18.81 10.58 4.38
CA THR A 287 -17.39 10.35 4.63
C THR A 287 -17.08 9.12 5.48
N ILE A 288 -17.99 8.72 6.38
CA ILE A 288 -17.79 7.63 7.35
C ILE A 288 -19.05 6.77 7.43
N SER A 289 -18.89 5.44 7.56
CA SER A 289 -20.00 4.55 7.88
C SER A 289 -20.43 4.75 9.33
N TYR A 290 -21.76 4.69 9.57
CA TYR A 290 -22.42 4.92 10.86
C TYR A 290 -22.04 3.93 11.99
N HIS A 291 -21.14 2.98 11.71
CA HIS A 291 -20.74 1.94 12.65
C HIS A 291 -19.29 2.07 13.16
N ASP A 292 -18.63 3.18 12.89
CA ASP A 292 -17.30 3.42 13.43
C ASP A 292 -17.42 3.84 14.91
N TYR A 293 -17.00 2.94 15.80
CA TYR A 293 -17.02 3.12 17.25
C TYR A 293 -15.73 3.74 17.80
N ARG A 294 -14.76 4.12 16.95
CA ARG A 294 -13.49 4.68 17.42
C ARG A 294 -13.56 6.19 17.51
N GLU A 295 -13.44 6.68 18.73
CA GLU A 295 -13.42 8.10 19.07
C GLU A 295 -12.36 8.88 18.26
N ASP A 296 -11.21 8.27 18.01
CA ASP A 296 -10.11 8.85 17.25
C ASP A 296 -10.51 9.30 15.83
N PHE A 297 -11.42 8.56 15.18
CA PHE A 297 -11.92 8.91 13.85
C PHE A 297 -12.78 10.17 13.86
N TYR A 298 -13.66 10.30 14.84
CA TYR A 298 -14.50 11.50 14.99
C TYR A 298 -13.66 12.70 15.36
N HIS A 299 -12.63 12.53 16.19
CA HIS A 299 -11.69 13.58 16.53
C HIS A 299 -10.90 14.06 15.30
N ALA A 300 -10.34 13.14 14.51
CA ALA A 300 -9.61 13.48 13.28
C ALA A 300 -10.53 14.18 12.25
N PHE A 301 -11.75 13.72 12.11
CA PHE A 301 -12.76 14.32 11.24
C PHE A 301 -13.10 15.75 11.64
N LEU A 302 -13.45 15.98 12.91
CA LEU A 302 -13.78 17.31 13.42
C LEU A 302 -12.56 18.24 13.35
N ALA A 303 -11.39 17.76 13.78
CA ALA A 303 -10.15 18.54 13.67
C ALA A 303 -9.86 18.94 12.22
N GLY A 304 -10.04 18.02 11.26
CA GLY A 304 -9.88 18.30 9.83
C GLY A 304 -10.86 19.33 9.29
N ILE A 305 -12.12 19.30 9.71
CA ILE A 305 -13.14 20.30 9.34
C ILE A 305 -12.73 21.71 9.81
N PHE A 306 -12.35 21.86 11.08
CA PHE A 306 -12.02 23.15 11.66
C PHE A 306 -10.65 23.66 11.17
N ALA A 307 -9.62 22.80 11.12
CA ALA A 307 -8.31 23.17 10.59
C ALA A 307 -8.38 23.57 9.11
N GLY A 308 -9.15 22.84 8.31
CA GLY A 308 -9.36 23.17 6.89
C GLY A 308 -10.15 24.48 6.68
N ALA A 309 -10.83 25.00 7.69
CA ALA A 309 -11.47 26.31 7.70
C ALA A 309 -10.55 27.42 8.25
N GLY A 310 -9.32 27.09 8.60
CA GLY A 310 -8.34 28.06 9.10
C GLY A 310 -8.32 28.25 10.61
N TYR A 311 -9.06 27.42 11.35
CA TYR A 311 -9.04 27.46 12.82
C TYR A 311 -7.89 26.64 13.38
N SER A 312 -7.25 27.14 14.46
CA SER A 312 -6.30 26.33 15.23
C SER A 312 -7.06 25.34 16.08
N VAL A 313 -6.82 24.04 15.85
CA VAL A 313 -7.48 22.95 16.56
C VAL A 313 -6.48 22.27 17.46
N GLU A 314 -6.79 22.20 18.75
CA GLU A 314 -6.05 21.40 19.73
C GLU A 314 -6.95 20.22 20.13
N SER A 315 -6.56 19.01 19.76
CA SER A 315 -7.29 17.79 20.07
C SER A 315 -6.41 16.87 20.91
N ASN A 316 -6.98 16.31 21.98
CA ASN A 316 -6.34 15.34 22.88
C ASN A 316 -4.97 15.76 23.44
N LYS A 317 -4.75 17.06 23.63
CA LYS A 317 -3.60 17.52 24.42
C LYS A 317 -3.94 17.40 25.90
N GLU A 318 -3.11 16.69 26.64
CA GLU A 318 -3.14 16.69 28.11
C GLU A 318 -2.82 18.09 28.62
N HIS A 319 -3.79 18.76 29.17
CA HIS A 319 -3.63 20.00 29.91
C HIS A 319 -3.74 19.72 31.41
N GLY A 320 -2.64 19.26 32.03
CA GLY A 320 -2.58 18.97 33.47
C GLY A 320 -3.36 17.72 33.87
N ASP A 321 -3.78 17.62 35.14
CA ASP A 321 -4.43 16.43 35.72
C ASP A 321 -5.90 16.22 35.31
N CYS A 322 -6.42 16.92 34.29
CA CYS A 322 -7.80 16.84 33.86
C CYS A 322 -7.94 16.31 32.43
N LEU A 323 -8.43 15.06 32.32
CA LEU A 323 -8.55 14.33 31.05
C LEU A 323 -9.65 14.81 30.09
N LEU A 324 -10.54 15.70 30.51
CA LEU A 324 -11.59 16.26 29.67
C LEU A 324 -11.85 17.73 30.07
N TYR A 325 -11.43 18.65 29.21
CA TYR A 325 -11.86 20.04 29.30
C TYR A 325 -13.02 20.31 28.35
N THR A 326 -14.23 20.39 28.90
CA THR A 326 -15.29 21.17 28.28
C THR A 326 -15.04 22.61 28.69
N SER A 327 -14.57 23.44 27.77
CA SER A 327 -14.52 24.88 27.99
C SER A 327 -15.94 25.39 28.19
N PRO A 328 -16.26 25.99 29.32
CA PRO A 328 -17.49 26.80 29.39
C PRO A 328 -17.29 28.04 28.53
N SER A 329 -18.33 28.35 27.77
CA SER A 329 -18.54 29.53 26.95
C SER A 329 -17.95 30.82 27.51
#